data_1059bd2d7e0601cec30263668f4061e4
#
_entry.id   1059bd2d7e0601cec30263668f4061e4
#
_cell.length_a   1.000
_cell.length_b   1.000
_cell.length_c   1.000
_cell.angle_alpha   90.00
_cell.angle_beta   90.00
_cell.angle_gamma   90.00
#
_symmetry.space_group_name_H-M   'P 1'
#
loop_
_entity.id
_entity.type
_entity.pdbx_description
1 polymer ?
#
loop_
_entity_poly.entity_id
_entity_poly.type
_entity_poly.pdbx_seq_one_letter_code
_entity_poly.pdbx_strand_id
1 'polypeptide(L)'
;MVPEEEPQDREKGFWWFQLKVWSVAVVSILLLSVCFTVSCVVTHNFICSKTVERLSKLRECQQYHPSLTCVVEGKDIEDWSCCPTPWTSFQSSCYFISTVMQSWTKSQKNCSVMGADLVVINTKEEQDFIIQNLKRNSSYFLGLSDPEGRRHWQWVDQTPYNENVTFWHRGEPNNLDERCAIINFRSLEEWGWNDVHCHVPQKSICKMKKIYI
;
A
#
# COMPACT_ATOMS: atom_id res chain seq x y z
N MET A 1 -22.37 -52.19 66.71
CA MET A 1 -21.16 -52.79 66.11
C MET A 1 -20.93 -51.99 64.83
N VAL A 2 -19.99 -51.08 64.79
CA VAL A 2 -19.53 -50.35 63.59
C VAL A 2 -18.42 -51.24 63.05
N PRO A 3 -18.41 -51.60 61.75
CA PRO A 3 -17.31 -52.34 61.17
C PRO A 3 -16.08 -51.44 61.11
N GLU A 4 -15.02 -51.86 61.78
CA GLU A 4 -13.68 -51.28 61.62
C GLU A 4 -13.17 -51.64 60.20
N GLU A 5 -13.08 -50.67 59.30
CA GLU A 5 -12.42 -50.84 58.00
C GLU A 5 -10.93 -51.09 58.24
N GLU A 6 -10.40 -52.14 57.66
CA GLU A 6 -9.01 -52.52 57.75
C GLU A 6 -8.09 -51.44 57.17
N PRO A 7 -6.95 -51.10 57.78
CA PRO A 7 -6.02 -50.04 57.35
C PRO A 7 -5.49 -50.22 55.93
N GLN A 8 -5.50 -51.44 55.40
CA GLN A 8 -4.92 -51.79 54.10
C GLN A 8 -5.74 -51.29 52.88
N ASP A 9 -7.04 -51.10 53.05
CA ASP A 9 -7.88 -50.57 51.93
C ASP A 9 -7.79 -49.05 51.82
N ARG A 10 -7.51 -48.34 52.90
CA ARG A 10 -7.31 -46.89 52.92
C ARG A 10 -5.99 -46.49 52.32
N GLU A 11 -4.91 -47.24 52.43
CA GLU A 11 -3.64 -47.01 51.75
C GLU A 11 -3.75 -47.27 50.27
N LYS A 12 -4.43 -48.31 49.81
CA LYS A 12 -4.65 -48.56 48.38
C LYS A 12 -5.45 -47.45 47.74
N GLY A 13 -6.49 -46.89 48.34
CA GLY A 13 -7.28 -45.78 47.87
C GLY A 13 -6.45 -44.50 47.71
N PHE A 14 -5.54 -44.21 48.65
CA PHE A 14 -4.64 -43.07 48.60
C PHE A 14 -3.64 -43.20 47.44
N TRP A 15 -3.02 -44.35 47.22
CA TRP A 15 -2.12 -44.62 46.12
C TRP A 15 -2.81 -44.50 44.74
N TRP A 16 -4.03 -45.01 44.61
CA TRP A 16 -4.83 -44.84 43.37
C TRP A 16 -5.21 -43.40 43.10
N PHE A 17 -5.52 -42.64 44.12
CA PHE A 17 -5.78 -41.19 43.97
C PHE A 17 -4.53 -40.44 43.52
N GLN A 18 -3.38 -40.70 44.13
CA GLN A 18 -2.11 -40.12 43.75
C GLN A 18 -1.75 -40.45 42.30
N LEU A 19 -1.88 -41.68 41.86
CA LEU A 19 -1.64 -42.10 40.49
C LEU A 19 -2.54 -41.35 39.48
N LYS A 20 -3.82 -41.17 39.79
CA LYS A 20 -4.75 -40.42 38.96
C LYS A 20 -4.32 -38.93 38.84
N VAL A 21 -3.97 -38.31 39.95
CA VAL A 21 -3.51 -36.90 39.95
C VAL A 21 -2.23 -36.76 39.14
N TRP A 22 -1.26 -37.65 39.31
CA TRP A 22 -0.03 -37.66 38.54
C TRP A 22 -0.28 -37.88 37.04
N SER A 23 -1.17 -38.79 36.65
CA SER A 23 -1.50 -39.06 35.27
C SER A 23 -2.15 -37.83 34.60
N VAL A 24 -3.08 -37.16 35.29
CA VAL A 24 -3.69 -35.91 34.78
C VAL A 24 -2.64 -34.83 34.63
N ALA A 25 -1.75 -34.65 35.58
CA ALA A 25 -0.67 -33.67 35.53
C ALA A 25 0.27 -33.91 34.32
N VAL A 26 0.69 -35.17 34.12
CA VAL A 26 1.54 -35.55 32.99
C VAL A 26 0.84 -35.30 31.65
N VAL A 27 -0.43 -35.70 31.50
CA VAL A 27 -1.21 -35.44 30.29
C VAL A 27 -1.35 -33.94 30.04
N SER A 28 -1.62 -33.14 31.06
CA SER A 28 -1.72 -31.68 30.93
C SER A 28 -0.41 -31.05 30.46
N ILE A 29 0.73 -31.47 31.01
CA ILE A 29 2.06 -30.98 30.59
C ILE A 29 2.34 -31.37 29.14
N LEU A 30 2.01 -32.59 28.73
CA LEU A 30 2.19 -33.01 27.34
C LEU A 30 1.32 -32.21 26.39
N LEU A 31 0.06 -31.94 26.70
CA LEU A 31 -0.83 -31.11 25.90
C LEU A 31 -0.31 -29.66 25.78
N LEU A 32 0.13 -29.09 26.91
CA LEU A 32 0.71 -27.73 26.89
C LEU A 32 1.99 -27.67 26.06
N SER A 33 2.85 -28.67 26.13
CA SER A 33 4.09 -28.72 25.31
C SER A 33 3.79 -28.85 23.82
N VAL A 34 2.79 -29.66 23.45
CA VAL A 34 2.33 -29.76 22.05
C VAL A 34 1.73 -28.44 21.57
N CYS A 35 0.85 -27.81 22.37
CA CYS A 35 0.30 -26.50 22.01
C CYS A 35 1.39 -25.45 21.85
N PHE A 36 2.39 -25.42 22.72
CA PHE A 36 3.52 -24.48 22.61
C PHE A 36 4.35 -24.73 21.36
N THR A 37 4.69 -25.99 21.05
CA THR A 37 5.46 -26.30 19.83
C THR A 37 4.68 -25.96 18.55
N VAL A 38 3.40 -26.28 18.49
CA VAL A 38 2.53 -25.90 17.35
C VAL A 38 2.47 -24.38 17.20
N SER A 39 2.28 -23.65 18.30
CA SER A 39 2.27 -22.19 18.28
C SER A 39 3.60 -21.61 17.77
N CYS A 40 4.74 -22.13 18.24
CA CYS A 40 6.06 -21.72 17.76
C CYS A 40 6.24 -21.98 16.25
N VAL A 41 5.81 -23.14 15.75
CA VAL A 41 5.91 -23.47 14.33
C VAL A 41 5.03 -22.56 13.49
N VAL A 42 3.80 -22.31 13.92
CA VAL A 42 2.86 -21.42 13.21
C VAL A 42 3.40 -19.98 13.16
N THR A 43 3.88 -19.45 14.28
CA THR A 43 4.45 -18.10 14.33
C THR A 43 5.72 -17.97 13.48
N HIS A 44 6.61 -18.97 13.53
CA HIS A 44 7.81 -19.00 12.70
C HIS A 44 7.47 -19.02 11.20
N ASN A 45 6.52 -19.88 10.79
CA ASN A 45 6.09 -19.95 9.39
C ASN A 45 5.44 -18.63 8.93
N PHE A 46 4.66 -17.99 9.78
CA PHE A 46 4.03 -16.71 9.49
C PHE A 46 5.07 -15.59 9.31
N ILE A 47 6.05 -15.51 10.20
CA ILE A 47 7.16 -14.53 10.11
C ILE A 47 7.99 -14.80 8.85
N CYS A 48 8.34 -16.07 8.59
CA CYS A 48 9.12 -16.45 7.41
C CYS A 48 8.38 -16.08 6.11
N SER A 49 7.07 -16.37 6.03
CA SER A 49 6.24 -16.01 4.86
C SER A 49 6.21 -14.50 4.61
N LYS A 50 6.01 -13.69 5.66
CA LYS A 50 6.05 -12.22 5.55
C LYS A 50 7.42 -11.71 5.08
N THR A 51 8.51 -12.28 5.60
CA THR A 51 9.86 -11.89 5.23
C THR A 51 10.15 -12.21 3.75
N VAL A 52 9.74 -13.37 3.28
CA VAL A 52 9.88 -13.78 1.86
C VAL A 52 9.07 -12.85 0.95
N GLU A 53 7.85 -12.49 1.33
CA GLU A 53 7.03 -11.55 0.56
C GLU A 53 7.68 -10.15 0.49
N ARG A 54 8.19 -9.64 1.62
CA ARG A 54 8.91 -8.36 1.66
C ARG A 54 10.16 -8.36 0.76
N LEU A 55 10.95 -9.43 0.83
CA LEU A 55 12.15 -9.58 -0.01
C LEU A 55 11.81 -9.70 -1.50
N SER A 56 10.70 -10.34 -1.87
CA SER A 56 10.27 -10.43 -3.27
C SER A 56 9.86 -9.06 -3.82
N LYS A 57 9.11 -8.26 -3.04
CA LYS A 57 8.74 -6.87 -3.39
C LYS A 57 9.96 -5.97 -3.54
N LEU A 58 10.93 -6.10 -2.64
CA LEU A 58 12.20 -5.37 -2.74
C LEU A 58 12.95 -5.71 -4.03
N ARG A 59 13.06 -7.00 -4.35
CA ARG A 59 13.77 -7.46 -5.56
C ARG A 59 13.07 -6.98 -6.83
N GLU A 60 11.75 -7.05 -6.87
CA GLU A 60 10.94 -6.52 -7.96
C GLU A 60 11.17 -5.01 -8.13
N CYS A 61 11.14 -4.24 -7.05
CA CYS A 61 11.38 -2.81 -7.12
C CYS A 61 12.82 -2.47 -7.52
N GLN A 62 13.82 -3.21 -7.05
CA GLN A 62 15.21 -3.01 -7.44
C GLN A 62 15.47 -3.28 -8.94
N GLN A 63 14.62 -4.06 -9.59
CA GLN A 63 14.67 -4.26 -11.03
C GLN A 63 14.40 -2.95 -11.80
N TYR A 64 13.52 -2.10 -11.27
CA TYR A 64 13.14 -0.81 -11.88
C TYR A 64 13.96 0.36 -11.31
N HIS A 65 14.40 0.24 -10.07
CA HIS A 65 15.05 1.33 -9.33
C HIS A 65 16.29 0.83 -8.57
N PRO A 66 17.50 1.24 -8.97
CA PRO A 66 18.74 0.76 -8.36
C PRO A 66 18.98 1.31 -6.94
N SER A 67 18.31 2.39 -6.56
CA SER A 67 18.44 3.02 -5.24
C SER A 67 17.11 3.38 -4.62
N LEU A 68 16.96 3.16 -3.31
CA LEU A 68 15.79 3.43 -2.52
C LEU A 68 16.13 4.41 -1.38
N THR A 69 15.23 5.33 -1.09
CA THR A 69 15.26 6.16 0.12
C THR A 69 14.20 5.63 1.07
N CYS A 70 14.64 5.15 2.24
CA CYS A 70 13.76 4.54 3.23
C CYS A 70 13.64 5.41 4.48
N VAL A 71 12.47 5.42 5.08
CA VAL A 71 12.17 6.08 6.35
C VAL A 71 11.48 5.10 7.30
N VAL A 72 11.71 5.25 8.60
CA VAL A 72 11.03 4.47 9.63
C VAL A 72 9.62 5.05 9.81
N GLU A 73 8.60 4.22 9.68
CA GLU A 73 7.22 4.62 9.94
C GLU A 73 6.75 3.99 11.27
N GLY A 74 6.49 4.84 12.27
CA GLY A 74 6.00 4.41 13.58
C GLY A 74 7.04 4.43 14.69
N LYS A 75 6.62 3.92 15.86
CA LYS A 75 7.48 3.83 17.07
C LYS A 75 8.30 2.54 17.11
N ASP A 76 7.92 1.54 16.34
CA ASP A 76 8.61 0.25 16.27
C ASP A 76 9.61 0.29 15.10
N ILE A 77 10.85 -0.08 15.39
CA ILE A 77 12.01 0.00 14.48
C ILE A 77 11.86 -0.92 13.25
N GLU A 78 10.81 -1.72 13.20
CA GLU A 78 10.65 -2.77 12.18
C GLU A 78 9.85 -2.37 10.93
N ASP A 79 9.17 -1.21 10.92
CA ASP A 79 8.36 -0.78 9.80
C ASP A 79 9.05 0.33 8.98
N TRP A 80 9.78 -0.11 7.97
CA TRP A 80 10.41 0.79 7.00
C TRP A 80 9.52 0.96 5.78
N SER A 81 9.36 2.20 5.34
CA SER A 81 8.75 2.52 4.05
C SER A 81 9.75 3.19 3.12
N CYS A 82 9.80 2.72 1.88
CA CYS A 82 10.81 3.13 0.91
C CYS A 82 10.17 3.68 -0.37
N CYS A 83 10.79 4.72 -0.92
CA CYS A 83 10.55 5.22 -2.26
C CYS A 83 11.82 5.18 -3.10
N PRO A 84 11.74 4.98 -4.43
CA PRO A 84 12.89 5.12 -5.31
C PRO A 84 13.51 6.52 -5.24
N THR A 85 14.82 6.61 -5.38
CA THR A 85 15.48 7.91 -5.53
C THR A 85 15.40 8.35 -7.01
N PRO A 86 14.95 9.58 -7.37
CA PRO A 86 14.66 10.74 -6.52
C PRO A 86 13.16 11.02 -6.28
N TRP A 87 12.35 9.97 -6.09
CA TRP A 87 10.91 10.12 -5.86
C TRP A 87 10.62 10.76 -4.50
N THR A 88 9.53 11.52 -4.43
CA THR A 88 9.07 12.17 -3.20
C THR A 88 7.98 11.34 -2.55
N SER A 89 8.07 11.11 -1.25
CA SER A 89 7.08 10.31 -0.51
C SER A 89 5.98 11.19 0.09
N PHE A 90 4.74 10.72 0.01
CA PHE A 90 3.61 11.31 0.72
C PHE A 90 2.59 10.22 1.06
N GLN A 91 2.13 10.18 2.31
CA GLN A 91 1.27 9.12 2.83
C GLN A 91 1.79 7.72 2.44
N SER A 92 0.98 6.89 1.80
CA SER A 92 1.33 5.53 1.37
C SER A 92 1.92 5.44 -0.04
N SER A 93 2.31 6.57 -0.65
CA SER A 93 2.69 6.63 -2.06
C SER A 93 4.00 7.39 -2.30
N CYS A 94 4.62 7.08 -3.42
CA CYS A 94 5.80 7.74 -3.97
C CYS A 94 5.43 8.44 -5.28
N TYR A 95 5.96 9.64 -5.50
CA TYR A 95 5.64 10.49 -6.64
C TYR A 95 6.89 10.90 -7.40
N PHE A 96 6.84 10.81 -8.72
CA PHE A 96 7.89 11.27 -9.61
C PHE A 96 7.34 12.32 -10.58
N ILE A 97 7.99 13.49 -10.63
CA ILE A 97 7.62 14.57 -11.53
C ILE A 97 8.59 14.58 -12.72
N SER A 98 8.07 14.22 -13.88
CA SER A 98 8.86 14.20 -15.11
C SER A 98 9.23 15.62 -15.55
N THR A 99 10.46 15.77 -16.03
CA THR A 99 10.92 17.00 -16.70
C THR A 99 10.75 16.96 -18.21
N VAL A 100 10.47 15.78 -18.77
CA VAL A 100 10.34 15.54 -20.21
C VAL A 100 8.88 15.72 -20.63
N MET A 101 8.67 16.46 -21.72
CA MET A 101 7.35 16.65 -22.31
C MET A 101 7.07 15.58 -23.35
N GLN A 102 5.94 14.86 -23.19
CA GLN A 102 5.51 13.78 -24.09
C GLN A 102 3.99 13.76 -24.21
N SER A 103 3.45 12.95 -25.15
CA SER A 103 2.02 12.67 -25.21
C SER A 103 1.57 11.87 -23.99
N TRP A 104 0.28 11.91 -23.67
CA TRP A 104 -0.30 11.18 -22.55
C TRP A 104 0.05 9.67 -22.56
N THR A 105 -0.15 9.00 -23.71
CA THR A 105 0.14 7.58 -23.86
C THR A 105 1.62 7.25 -23.63
N LYS A 106 2.55 8.11 -24.11
CA LYS A 106 3.98 7.92 -23.85
C LYS A 106 4.32 8.17 -22.39
N SER A 107 3.67 9.13 -21.74
CA SER A 107 3.84 9.41 -20.32
C SER A 107 3.38 8.24 -19.47
N GLN A 108 2.20 7.65 -19.76
CA GLN A 108 1.71 6.47 -19.08
C GLN A 108 2.66 5.27 -19.25
N LYS A 109 3.13 5.04 -20.48
CA LYS A 109 4.11 3.98 -20.74
C LYS A 109 5.41 4.19 -19.96
N ASN A 110 5.89 5.43 -19.86
CA ASN A 110 7.10 5.72 -19.09
C ASN A 110 6.90 5.48 -17.59
N CYS A 111 5.75 5.87 -17.02
CA CYS A 111 5.43 5.53 -15.64
C CYS A 111 5.39 4.00 -15.45
N SER A 112 4.75 3.24 -16.36
CA SER A 112 4.67 1.78 -16.28
C SER A 112 6.04 1.10 -16.36
N VAL A 113 6.97 1.60 -17.14
CA VAL A 113 8.37 1.10 -17.19
C VAL A 113 9.07 1.30 -15.85
N MET A 114 8.66 2.28 -15.06
CA MET A 114 9.17 2.54 -13.70
C MET A 114 8.37 1.80 -12.61
N GLY A 115 7.47 0.87 -12.96
CA GLY A 115 6.61 0.17 -11.99
C GLY A 115 5.54 1.06 -11.36
N ALA A 116 5.11 2.11 -12.06
CA ALA A 116 4.16 3.11 -11.60
C ALA A 116 3.09 3.39 -12.65
N ASP A 117 2.11 4.20 -12.30
CA ASP A 117 1.12 4.75 -13.23
C ASP A 117 1.15 6.28 -13.23
N LEU A 118 0.54 6.91 -14.22
CA LEU A 118 0.21 8.33 -14.13
C LEU A 118 -0.64 8.58 -12.87
N VAL A 119 -0.41 9.71 -12.23
CA VAL A 119 -1.00 10.00 -10.91
C VAL A 119 -2.52 9.98 -10.92
N VAL A 120 -3.10 9.26 -9.98
CA VAL A 120 -4.52 9.28 -9.61
C VAL A 120 -4.65 10.10 -8.34
N ILE A 121 -5.42 11.18 -8.37
CA ILE A 121 -5.62 12.10 -7.24
C ILE A 121 -6.97 11.82 -6.60
N ASN A 122 -6.95 11.31 -5.37
CA ASN A 122 -8.15 10.88 -4.67
C ASN A 122 -8.59 11.84 -3.55
N THR A 123 -7.71 12.74 -3.10
CA THR A 123 -8.00 13.66 -2.01
C THR A 123 -7.41 15.05 -2.27
N LYS A 124 -7.97 16.03 -1.55
CA LYS A 124 -7.44 17.41 -1.61
C LYS A 124 -6.02 17.50 -1.03
N GLU A 125 -5.75 16.79 0.03
CA GLU A 125 -4.44 16.77 0.69
C GLU A 125 -3.37 16.21 -0.28
N GLU A 126 -3.73 15.22 -1.09
CA GLU A 126 -2.86 14.69 -2.13
C GLU A 126 -2.59 15.72 -3.22
N GLN A 127 -3.61 16.41 -3.71
CA GLN A 127 -3.43 17.51 -4.67
C GLN A 127 -2.57 18.62 -4.08
N ASP A 128 -2.83 19.05 -2.85
CA ASP A 128 -2.07 20.11 -2.18
C ASP A 128 -0.59 19.75 -2.04
N PHE A 129 -0.28 18.48 -1.74
CA PHE A 129 1.09 17.97 -1.72
C PHE A 129 1.74 18.01 -3.11
N ILE A 130 1.03 17.57 -4.15
CA ILE A 130 1.54 17.55 -5.52
C ILE A 130 1.89 18.95 -5.98
N ILE A 131 0.99 19.92 -5.85
CA ILE A 131 1.18 21.29 -6.34
C ILE A 131 2.37 22.01 -5.70
N GLN A 132 2.75 21.67 -4.45
CA GLN A 132 3.94 22.23 -3.79
C GLN A 132 5.24 21.88 -4.51
N ASN A 133 5.23 20.81 -5.31
CA ASN A 133 6.38 20.30 -6.04
C ASN A 133 6.34 20.68 -7.54
N LEU A 134 5.28 21.32 -8.01
CA LEU A 134 5.10 21.70 -9.43
C LEU A 134 5.62 23.10 -9.72
N LYS A 135 6.01 23.31 -10.99
CA LYS A 135 6.40 24.63 -11.50
C LYS A 135 5.20 25.32 -12.14
N ARG A 136 4.88 26.55 -11.73
CA ARG A 136 3.72 27.33 -12.22
C ARG A 136 3.70 27.55 -13.73
N ASN A 137 4.84 27.53 -14.41
CA ASN A 137 4.97 27.69 -15.85
C ASN A 137 4.94 26.38 -16.64
N SER A 138 4.44 25.32 -16.05
CA SER A 138 4.39 23.99 -16.68
C SER A 138 3.04 23.33 -16.40
N SER A 139 2.65 22.44 -17.30
CA SER A 139 1.47 21.61 -17.18
C SER A 139 1.87 20.14 -17.10
N TYR A 140 1.08 19.32 -16.38
CA TYR A 140 1.45 17.95 -16.08
C TYR A 140 0.25 17.03 -16.28
N PHE A 141 0.43 15.96 -17.05
CA PHE A 141 -0.58 14.93 -17.23
C PHE A 141 -0.91 14.22 -15.92
N LEU A 142 -2.21 14.01 -15.73
CA LEU A 142 -2.80 13.13 -14.73
C LEU A 142 -3.13 11.78 -15.37
N GLY A 143 -3.37 10.76 -14.54
CA GLY A 143 -3.86 9.46 -14.98
C GLY A 143 -5.36 9.45 -15.29
N LEU A 144 -5.93 10.56 -15.69
CA LEU A 144 -7.34 10.74 -15.96
C LEU A 144 -7.55 10.99 -17.46
N SER A 145 -8.41 10.20 -18.09
CA SER A 145 -8.74 10.35 -19.52
C SER A 145 -10.21 10.01 -19.80
N ASP A 146 -10.71 10.49 -20.94
CA ASP A 146 -12.01 10.13 -21.50
C ASP A 146 -11.82 9.38 -22.84
N PRO A 147 -11.64 8.05 -22.81
CA PRO A 147 -11.34 7.26 -24.01
C PRO A 147 -12.42 7.34 -25.09
N GLU A 148 -13.67 7.56 -24.69
CA GLU A 148 -14.82 7.57 -25.58
C GLU A 148 -15.19 8.97 -26.12
N GLY A 149 -14.67 10.04 -25.51
CA GLY A 149 -15.04 11.41 -25.84
C GLY A 149 -16.51 11.75 -25.49
N ARG A 150 -17.02 11.17 -24.41
CA ARG A 150 -18.40 11.33 -23.93
C ARG A 150 -18.48 11.92 -22.54
N ARG A 151 -17.39 12.49 -22.03
CA ARG A 151 -17.22 12.96 -20.65
C ARG A 151 -17.32 11.83 -19.62
N HIS A 152 -17.00 10.60 -20.02
CA HIS A 152 -16.85 9.48 -19.11
C HIS A 152 -15.39 9.36 -18.67
N TRP A 153 -14.98 10.22 -17.78
CA TRP A 153 -13.63 10.27 -17.25
C TRP A 153 -13.28 9.00 -16.47
N GLN A 154 -12.12 8.44 -16.76
CA GLN A 154 -11.63 7.18 -16.18
C GLN A 154 -10.20 7.33 -15.71
N TRP A 155 -9.92 6.84 -14.50
CA TRP A 155 -8.59 6.74 -13.98
C TRP A 155 -7.84 5.53 -14.59
N VAL A 156 -6.51 5.66 -14.77
CA VAL A 156 -5.66 4.58 -15.33
C VAL A 156 -5.62 3.32 -14.47
N ASP A 157 -5.84 3.45 -13.15
CA ASP A 157 -5.89 2.35 -12.21
C ASP A 157 -7.29 1.73 -12.06
N GLN A 158 -8.25 2.17 -12.89
CA GLN A 158 -9.65 1.75 -12.89
C GLN A 158 -10.42 2.07 -11.59
N THR A 159 -9.88 2.90 -10.71
CA THR A 159 -10.67 3.43 -9.59
C THR A 159 -11.84 4.27 -10.11
N PRO A 160 -13.03 4.21 -9.46
CA PRO A 160 -14.17 4.99 -9.90
C PRO A 160 -13.87 6.50 -9.88
N TYR A 161 -14.16 7.18 -10.97
CA TYR A 161 -14.11 8.63 -11.01
C TYR A 161 -15.24 9.21 -10.15
N ASN A 162 -14.89 10.05 -9.18
CA ASN A 162 -15.85 10.67 -8.25
C ASN A 162 -15.96 12.16 -8.55
N GLU A 163 -17.09 12.58 -9.10
CA GLU A 163 -17.37 13.98 -9.45
C GLU A 163 -17.33 14.94 -8.24
N ASN A 164 -17.51 14.41 -7.03
CA ASN A 164 -17.44 15.22 -5.81
C ASN A 164 -15.99 15.48 -5.34
N VAL A 165 -15.02 14.80 -5.93
CA VAL A 165 -13.60 14.93 -5.62
C VAL A 165 -12.85 15.27 -6.91
N THR A 166 -13.08 16.46 -7.40
CA THR A 166 -12.46 16.99 -8.62
C THR A 166 -11.92 18.39 -8.39
N PHE A 167 -10.93 18.76 -9.18
CA PHE A 167 -10.24 20.04 -9.04
C PHE A 167 -10.15 20.75 -10.40
N TRP A 168 -11.18 20.59 -11.23
CA TRP A 168 -11.26 21.27 -12.53
C TRP A 168 -11.24 22.78 -12.35
N HIS A 169 -10.57 23.49 -13.24
CA HIS A 169 -10.73 24.92 -13.38
C HIS A 169 -12.18 25.27 -13.74
N ARG A 170 -12.58 26.47 -13.43
CA ARG A 170 -13.94 26.94 -13.71
C ARG A 170 -14.26 26.79 -15.20
N GLY A 171 -15.33 26.05 -15.52
CA GLY A 171 -15.80 25.79 -16.86
C GLY A 171 -15.16 24.59 -17.55
N GLU A 172 -14.19 23.93 -16.92
CA GLU A 172 -13.60 22.69 -17.43
C GLU A 172 -14.32 21.45 -16.86
N PRO A 173 -14.31 20.30 -17.55
CA PRO A 173 -13.81 20.09 -18.93
C PRO A 173 -14.76 20.70 -19.95
N ASN A 174 -14.22 21.37 -20.98
CA ASN A 174 -15.02 22.18 -21.92
C ASN A 174 -15.11 21.63 -23.35
N ASN A 175 -14.19 20.74 -23.76
CA ASN A 175 -14.07 20.28 -25.13
C ASN A 175 -14.07 18.75 -25.24
N LEU A 176 -15.01 18.15 -26.01
CA LEU A 176 -15.11 16.71 -26.20
C LEU A 176 -13.93 16.06 -26.95
N ASP A 177 -13.18 16.85 -27.71
CA ASP A 177 -11.98 16.38 -28.41
C ASP A 177 -10.75 16.35 -27.49
N GLU A 178 -10.80 17.04 -26.36
CA GLU A 178 -9.76 17.08 -25.33
C GLU A 178 -10.00 16.01 -24.29
N ARG A 179 -9.38 14.85 -24.49
CA ARG A 179 -9.68 13.60 -23.78
C ARG A 179 -8.69 13.24 -22.69
N CYS A 180 -7.74 14.10 -22.38
CA CYS A 180 -6.71 13.85 -21.37
C CYS A 180 -6.64 15.00 -20.38
N ALA A 181 -6.59 14.68 -19.08
CA ALA A 181 -6.53 15.68 -18.03
C ALA A 181 -5.08 16.05 -17.70
N ILE A 182 -4.88 17.34 -17.49
CA ILE A 182 -3.65 17.91 -16.93
C ILE A 182 -3.96 18.68 -15.65
N ILE A 183 -2.95 18.91 -14.83
CA ILE A 183 -2.94 19.92 -13.79
C ILE A 183 -2.04 21.07 -14.23
N ASN A 184 -2.54 22.29 -14.15
CA ASN A 184 -1.80 23.50 -14.51
C ASN A 184 -2.18 24.68 -13.61
N PHE A 185 -1.36 25.72 -13.65
CA PHE A 185 -1.58 26.96 -12.90
C PHE A 185 -2.19 28.03 -13.82
N ARG A 186 -3.27 28.66 -13.36
CA ARG A 186 -3.89 29.86 -13.96
C ARG A 186 -3.81 31.01 -12.98
N SER A 187 -3.41 32.19 -13.43
CA SER A 187 -3.14 33.34 -12.53
C SER A 187 -4.33 33.78 -11.69
N LEU A 188 -5.56 33.57 -12.16
CA LEU A 188 -6.78 33.98 -11.46
C LEU A 188 -7.44 32.86 -10.66
N GLU A 189 -7.10 31.60 -10.95
CA GLU A 189 -7.76 30.40 -10.39
C GLU A 189 -6.79 29.49 -9.64
N GLU A 190 -5.48 29.80 -9.68
CA GLU A 190 -4.39 29.03 -9.12
C GLU A 190 -4.20 27.65 -9.80
N TRP A 191 -4.02 26.57 -9.01
CA TRP A 191 -3.86 25.23 -9.53
C TRP A 191 -5.19 24.53 -9.72
N GLY A 192 -5.41 23.98 -10.90
CA GLY A 192 -6.62 23.21 -11.22
C GLY A 192 -6.39 22.26 -12.38
N TRP A 193 -7.40 21.46 -12.69
CA TRP A 193 -7.38 20.54 -13.81
C TRP A 193 -7.96 21.19 -15.06
N ASN A 194 -7.45 20.76 -16.20
CA ASN A 194 -7.91 21.15 -17.52
C ASN A 194 -7.89 19.93 -18.46
N ASP A 195 -8.84 19.83 -19.39
CA ASP A 195 -8.77 18.88 -20.49
C ASP A 195 -7.89 19.40 -21.61
N VAL A 196 -7.19 18.48 -22.27
CA VAL A 196 -6.33 18.76 -23.42
C VAL A 196 -6.33 17.60 -24.39
N HIS A 197 -5.93 17.86 -25.63
CA HIS A 197 -5.67 16.80 -26.59
C HIS A 197 -4.52 15.89 -26.11
N CYS A 198 -4.74 14.58 -26.06
CA CYS A 198 -3.77 13.60 -25.53
C CYS A 198 -2.43 13.55 -26.26
N HIS A 199 -2.37 14.03 -27.51
CA HIS A 199 -1.15 14.04 -28.31
C HIS A 199 -0.25 15.29 -28.06
N VAL A 200 -0.79 16.35 -27.46
CA VAL A 200 -0.03 17.55 -27.14
C VAL A 200 0.99 17.26 -26.02
N PRO A 201 2.28 17.51 -26.23
CA PRO A 201 3.30 17.16 -25.26
C PRO A 201 3.15 17.97 -23.97
N GLN A 202 3.07 17.27 -22.84
CA GLN A 202 3.10 17.84 -21.49
C GLN A 202 4.11 17.06 -20.63
N LYS A 203 4.48 17.62 -19.48
CA LYS A 203 5.14 16.87 -18.43
C LYS A 203 4.16 15.89 -17.82
N SER A 204 4.61 15.06 -16.89
CA SER A 204 3.76 14.07 -16.25
C SER A 204 4.14 13.85 -14.79
N ILE A 205 3.21 13.29 -14.02
CA ILE A 205 3.43 12.89 -12.64
C ILE A 205 3.14 11.40 -12.57
N CYS A 206 4.12 10.61 -12.12
CA CYS A 206 3.93 9.18 -11.84
C CYS A 206 3.71 8.96 -10.35
N LYS A 207 2.90 7.95 -10.02
CA LYS A 207 2.59 7.53 -8.65
C LYS A 207 2.74 6.02 -8.53
N MET A 208 3.36 5.56 -7.47
CA MET A 208 3.41 4.15 -7.05
C MET A 208 3.20 4.03 -5.55
N LYS A 209 2.82 2.84 -5.09
CA LYS A 209 2.75 2.58 -3.64
C LYS A 209 4.15 2.52 -3.05
N LYS A 210 4.29 2.96 -1.78
CA LYS A 210 5.52 2.76 -1.01
C LYS A 210 5.83 1.26 -0.88
N ILE A 211 7.11 0.96 -0.80
CA ILE A 211 7.62 -0.39 -0.54
C ILE A 211 7.81 -0.52 0.95
N TYR A 212 7.08 -1.41 1.59
CA TYR A 212 7.20 -1.69 3.01
C TYR A 212 8.13 -2.89 3.21
N ILE A 213 9.13 -2.72 4.08
CA ILE A 213 10.19 -3.69 4.38
C ILE A 213 10.09 -4.13 5.84
#